data_1a591d787d74f8ef7baa4d244a0cb821
#
_entry.id   1a591d787d74f8ef7baa4d244a0cb821
#
_cell.length_a   1.000
_cell.length_b   1.000
_cell.length_c   1.000
_cell.angle_alpha   90.00
_cell.angle_beta   90.00
_cell.angle_gamma   90.00
#
_symmetry.space_group_name_H-M   'P 1'
#
loop_
_entity.id
_entity.type
_entity.pdbx_description
1 polymer ?
#
loop_
_entity_poly.entity_id
_entity_poly.type
_entity_poly.pdbx_seq_one_letter_code
_entity_poly.pdbx_strand_id
1 'polypeptide(L)'
;MNIKIINISKTFSLGVNKLDACKDISLDINQGDFISFVGHTGSGKSTLLSIIGGILKPTSGSIYYDSYKIDNPSEEVLSSFRREYFSYIFQYPVIIPTINVLDNILIPLAFKHKITDEKINQTKENIELFGLKDKMHLKAAHLSGGEMKKVAILRALAYGCKCLIADEPTSDLDPETTTLLMEILTTLNNQGTTIIMVTHSHNIAAHAKNVYEMSDGKIVRCLK
;
A
#
# COMPACT_ATOMS: atom_id res chain seq x y z
N MET A 1 -12.47 5.52 7.79
CA MET A 1 -11.55 5.07 8.86
C MET A 1 -10.49 6.12 9.04
N ASN A 2 -10.41 6.69 10.24
CA ASN A 2 -9.34 7.61 10.63
C ASN A 2 -8.20 6.80 11.26
N ILE A 3 -6.97 7.24 11.04
CA ILE A 3 -5.78 6.62 11.63
C ILE A 3 -5.05 7.68 12.44
N LYS A 4 -4.84 7.43 13.74
CA LYS A 4 -4.08 8.32 14.59
C LYS A 4 -2.83 7.63 15.11
N ILE A 5 -1.70 8.26 14.89
CA ILE A 5 -0.37 7.78 15.26
C ILE A 5 0.16 8.70 16.35
N ILE A 6 0.59 8.12 17.48
CA ILE A 6 1.10 8.88 18.62
C ILE A 6 2.46 8.33 19.03
N ASN A 7 3.49 9.14 18.87
CA ASN A 7 4.89 8.90 19.28
C ASN A 7 5.44 7.53 18.87
N ILE A 8 5.11 7.12 17.62
CA ILE A 8 5.57 5.84 17.08
C ILE A 8 7.08 5.85 16.88
N SER A 9 7.73 4.86 17.45
CA SER A 9 9.13 4.55 17.20
C SER A 9 9.32 3.09 16.81
N LYS A 10 10.30 2.84 15.94
CA LYS A 10 10.70 1.49 15.53
C LYS A 10 12.20 1.34 15.49
N THR A 11 12.69 0.44 16.34
CA THR A 11 14.09 0.05 16.43
C THR A 11 14.24 -1.40 15.99
N PHE A 12 15.17 -1.67 15.10
CA PHE A 12 15.59 -3.02 14.71
C PHE A 12 16.89 -3.37 15.40
N SER A 13 17.00 -4.59 15.94
CA SER A 13 18.23 -5.13 16.51
C SER A 13 19.01 -5.87 15.42
N LEU A 14 20.21 -5.41 15.11
CA LEU A 14 21.13 -5.99 14.12
C LEU A 14 22.38 -6.52 14.86
N GLY A 15 22.24 -7.64 15.56
CA GLY A 15 23.26 -8.13 16.47
C GLY A 15 23.49 -7.17 17.64
N VAL A 16 24.72 -6.62 17.77
CA VAL A 16 25.05 -5.61 18.81
C VAL A 16 24.60 -4.19 18.45
N ASN A 17 24.30 -3.93 17.18
CA ASN A 17 23.88 -2.61 16.70
C ASN A 17 22.36 -2.45 16.73
N LYS A 18 21.90 -1.23 16.89
CA LYS A 18 20.50 -0.85 16.78
C LYS A 18 20.30 0.12 15.62
N LEU A 19 19.23 -0.07 14.87
CA LEU A 19 18.81 0.81 13.80
C LEU A 19 17.43 1.39 14.16
N ASP A 20 17.37 2.69 14.39
CA ASP A 20 16.13 3.41 14.64
C ASP A 20 15.53 3.84 13.31
N ALA A 21 14.58 3.05 12.81
CA ALA A 21 13.94 3.29 11.52
C ALA A 21 12.79 4.31 11.59
N CYS A 22 12.14 4.47 12.76
CA CYS A 22 11.17 5.54 13.04
C CYS A 22 11.44 6.08 14.43
N LYS A 23 11.29 7.40 14.63
CA LYS A 23 11.60 8.12 15.86
C LYS A 23 10.50 9.13 16.19
N ASP A 24 9.69 8.85 17.21
CA ASP A 24 8.66 9.72 17.79
C ASP A 24 7.72 10.36 16.73
N ILE A 25 7.24 9.54 15.80
CA ILE A 25 6.34 10.00 14.75
C ILE A 25 4.91 10.10 15.31
N SER A 26 4.31 11.30 15.15
CA SER A 26 2.89 11.54 15.43
C SER A 26 2.24 12.13 14.20
N LEU A 27 1.08 11.59 13.80
CA LEU A 27 0.35 11.99 12.60
C LEU A 27 -1.11 11.58 12.70
N ASP A 28 -2.00 12.46 12.28
CA ASP A 28 -3.42 12.17 12.10
C ASP A 28 -3.72 12.05 10.59
N ILE A 29 -4.37 10.96 10.20
CA ILE A 29 -4.78 10.65 8.83
C ILE A 29 -6.30 10.47 8.83
N ASN A 30 -6.99 11.34 8.13
CA ASN A 30 -8.44 11.29 8.06
C ASN A 30 -8.93 10.40 6.91
N GLN A 31 -10.14 9.91 7.04
CA GLN A 31 -10.77 9.18 5.95
C GLN A 31 -10.83 10.04 4.69
N GLY A 32 -10.41 9.48 3.56
CA GLY A 32 -10.35 10.17 2.27
C GLY A 32 -9.11 11.06 2.09
N ASP A 33 -8.15 11.03 3.01
CA ASP A 33 -6.86 11.69 2.77
C ASP A 33 -6.07 10.96 1.69
N PHE A 34 -5.35 11.72 0.85
CA PHE A 34 -4.28 11.21 0.01
C PHE A 34 -2.96 11.77 0.52
N ILE A 35 -2.17 10.92 1.15
CA ILE A 35 -0.90 11.29 1.78
C ILE A 35 0.26 10.63 1.03
N SER A 36 1.32 11.37 0.81
CA SER A 36 2.58 10.84 0.29
C SER A 36 3.74 11.13 1.22
N PHE A 37 4.59 10.13 1.46
CA PHE A 37 5.88 10.30 2.11
C PHE A 37 6.99 10.26 1.08
N VAL A 38 7.86 11.28 1.11
CA VAL A 38 9.06 11.39 0.27
C VAL A 38 10.31 11.43 1.14
N GLY A 39 11.47 11.17 0.57
CA GLY A 39 12.77 11.22 1.26
C GLY A 39 13.75 10.20 0.67
N HIS A 40 15.00 10.25 1.11
CA HIS A 40 16.05 9.35 0.63
C HIS A 40 15.81 7.88 1.04
N THR A 41 16.49 6.96 0.38
CA THR A 41 16.50 5.54 0.76
C THR A 41 17.03 5.39 2.18
N GLY A 42 16.35 4.56 2.99
CA GLY A 42 16.72 4.37 4.40
C GLY A 42 16.14 5.42 5.36
N SER A 43 15.37 6.42 4.90
CA SER A 43 14.77 7.42 5.79
C SER A 43 13.62 6.90 6.68
N GLY A 44 13.20 5.63 6.54
CA GLY A 44 12.18 5.00 7.38
C GLY A 44 10.77 4.93 6.78
N LYS A 45 10.56 5.40 5.55
CA LYS A 45 9.23 5.49 4.89
C LYS A 45 8.48 4.17 4.82
N SER A 46 9.10 3.13 4.23
CA SER A 46 8.47 1.79 4.11
C SER A 46 8.23 1.14 5.46
N THR A 47 9.08 1.44 6.46
CA THR A 47 8.87 1.00 7.83
C THR A 47 7.64 1.67 8.44
N LEU A 48 7.51 3.00 8.32
CA LEU A 48 6.34 3.73 8.78
C LEU A 48 5.07 3.23 8.08
N LEU A 49 5.13 3.07 6.76
CA LEU A 49 4.02 2.55 5.95
C LEU A 49 3.57 1.16 6.43
N SER A 50 4.53 0.26 6.70
CA SER A 50 4.25 -1.08 7.21
C SER A 50 3.63 -1.06 8.61
N ILE A 51 4.01 -0.09 9.44
CA ILE A 51 3.42 0.09 10.78
C ILE A 51 1.99 0.62 10.65
N ILE A 52 1.76 1.64 9.81
CA ILE A 52 0.43 2.20 9.56
C ILE A 52 -0.52 1.13 9.02
N GLY A 53 -0.04 0.28 8.12
CA GLY A 53 -0.83 -0.81 7.54
C GLY A 53 -0.99 -2.03 8.45
N GLY A 54 -0.44 -2.03 9.67
CA GLY A 54 -0.55 -3.16 10.60
C GLY A 54 0.22 -4.42 10.18
N ILE A 55 1.24 -4.28 9.32
CA ILE A 55 2.15 -5.37 8.94
C ILE A 55 3.27 -5.49 9.97
N LEU A 56 3.75 -4.36 10.47
CA LEU A 56 4.85 -4.29 11.41
C LEU A 56 4.40 -3.65 12.71
N LYS A 57 4.74 -4.26 13.85
CA LYS A 57 4.49 -3.68 15.16
C LYS A 57 5.53 -2.60 15.47
N PRO A 58 5.14 -1.44 16.01
CA PRO A 58 6.08 -0.47 16.52
C PRO A 58 6.85 -1.01 17.75
N THR A 59 7.97 -0.42 18.07
CA THR A 59 8.71 -0.70 19.32
C THR A 59 8.09 0.06 20.49
N SER A 60 7.60 1.29 20.25
CA SER A 60 6.89 2.12 21.21
C SER A 60 5.89 3.04 20.52
N GLY A 61 5.03 3.68 21.30
CA GLY A 61 3.95 4.52 20.81
C GLY A 61 2.64 3.76 20.61
N SER A 62 1.64 4.42 20.07
CA SER A 62 0.29 3.85 19.89
C SER A 62 -0.28 4.21 18.53
N ILE A 63 -1.05 3.28 17.94
CA ILE A 63 -1.86 3.52 16.75
C ILE A 63 -3.32 3.32 17.11
N TYR A 64 -4.17 4.17 16.56
CA TYR A 64 -5.62 4.06 16.65
C TYR A 64 -6.19 3.97 15.24
N TYR A 65 -7.12 3.03 15.03
CA TYR A 65 -7.98 2.97 13.86
C TYR A 65 -9.41 3.32 14.32
N ASP A 66 -9.90 4.49 13.94
CA ASP A 66 -11.07 5.13 14.53
C ASP A 66 -10.92 5.24 16.06
N SER A 67 -11.82 4.67 16.84
CA SER A 67 -11.73 4.63 18.32
C SER A 67 -10.94 3.43 18.86
N TYR A 68 -10.48 2.52 18.00
CA TYR A 68 -9.84 1.28 18.42
C TYR A 68 -8.32 1.47 18.57
N LYS A 69 -7.84 1.41 19.81
CA LYS A 69 -6.39 1.44 20.10
C LYS A 69 -5.76 0.09 19.81
N ILE A 70 -4.73 0.09 18.97
CA ILE A 70 -3.90 -1.07 18.72
C ILE A 70 -2.75 -1.07 19.73
N ASP A 71 -2.98 -1.76 20.84
CA ASP A 71 -2.00 -1.89 21.94
C ASP A 71 -1.55 -3.34 22.01
N ASN A 72 -0.34 -3.64 21.58
CA ASN A 72 0.25 -4.99 21.50
C ASN A 72 -0.72 -6.08 20.98
N PRO A 73 -1.39 -5.86 19.84
CA PRO A 73 -2.45 -6.75 19.35
C PRO A 73 -1.91 -8.13 19.00
N SER A 74 -2.76 -9.16 19.12
CA SER A 74 -2.46 -10.47 18.55
C SER A 74 -2.41 -10.38 17.03
N GLU A 75 -1.73 -11.35 16.38
CA GLU A 75 -1.69 -11.40 14.92
C GLU A 75 -3.09 -11.61 14.31
N GLU A 76 -3.97 -12.30 15.00
CA GLU A 76 -5.38 -12.50 14.60
C GLU A 76 -6.12 -11.18 14.48
N VAL A 77 -5.94 -10.29 15.47
CA VAL A 77 -6.54 -8.94 15.46
C VAL A 77 -5.98 -8.13 14.30
N LEU A 78 -4.64 -8.07 14.14
CA LEU A 78 -4.02 -7.34 13.02
C LEU A 78 -4.45 -7.91 11.67
N SER A 79 -4.49 -9.23 11.53
CA SER A 79 -4.94 -9.89 10.29
C SER A 79 -6.39 -9.54 9.95
N SER A 80 -7.27 -9.48 10.95
CA SER A 80 -8.66 -9.04 10.77
C SER A 80 -8.75 -7.61 10.27
N PHE A 81 -7.99 -6.68 10.88
CA PHE A 81 -7.92 -5.29 10.44
C PHE A 81 -7.37 -5.17 9.03
N ARG A 82 -6.26 -5.86 8.71
CA ARG A 82 -5.70 -5.86 7.35
C ARG A 82 -6.73 -6.32 6.32
N ARG A 83 -7.42 -7.42 6.61
CA ARG A 83 -8.45 -7.96 5.73
C ARG A 83 -9.63 -7.02 5.52
N GLU A 84 -10.04 -6.29 6.55
CA GLU A 84 -11.24 -5.46 6.46
C GLU A 84 -10.97 -4.07 5.86
N TYR A 85 -9.85 -3.46 6.22
CA TYR A 85 -9.63 -2.03 5.96
C TYR A 85 -8.57 -1.75 4.92
N PHE A 86 -7.58 -2.63 4.74
CA PHE A 86 -6.38 -2.32 3.97
C PHE A 86 -6.25 -3.11 2.68
N SER A 87 -5.67 -2.45 1.68
CA SER A 87 -5.11 -3.07 0.49
C SER A 87 -3.66 -2.61 0.32
N TYR A 88 -2.81 -3.44 -0.30
CA TYR A 88 -1.38 -3.17 -0.35
C TYR A 88 -0.83 -3.31 -1.76
N ILE A 89 -0.07 -2.27 -2.18
CA ILE A 89 0.86 -2.34 -3.31
C ILE A 89 2.26 -2.30 -2.69
N PHE A 90 2.95 -3.43 -2.71
CA PHE A 90 4.31 -3.53 -2.20
C PHE A 90 5.33 -3.08 -3.24
N GLN A 91 6.50 -2.63 -2.80
CA GLN A 91 7.61 -2.27 -3.66
C GLN A 91 7.98 -3.44 -4.58
N TYR A 92 8.14 -4.63 -4.02
CA TYR A 92 8.36 -5.86 -4.77
C TYR A 92 7.04 -6.63 -4.93
N PRO A 93 6.67 -7.05 -6.16
CA PRO A 93 5.42 -7.75 -6.38
C PRO A 93 5.45 -9.14 -5.73
N VAL A 94 4.55 -9.37 -4.77
CA VAL A 94 4.34 -10.69 -4.17
C VAL A 94 3.23 -11.39 -4.95
N ILE A 95 3.56 -12.29 -5.87
CA ILE A 95 2.60 -13.03 -6.70
C ILE A 95 2.78 -14.53 -6.49
N ILE A 96 1.71 -15.29 -6.75
CA ILE A 96 1.75 -16.76 -6.72
C ILE A 96 2.13 -17.24 -8.12
N PRO A 97 3.36 -17.76 -8.32
CA PRO A 97 3.86 -18.03 -9.67
C PRO A 97 3.16 -19.20 -10.37
N THR A 98 2.57 -20.11 -9.60
CA THR A 98 1.95 -21.37 -10.09
C THR A 98 0.54 -21.20 -10.65
N ILE A 99 -0.16 -20.09 -10.34
CA ILE A 99 -1.49 -19.79 -10.84
C ILE A 99 -1.44 -18.71 -11.92
N ASN A 100 -2.52 -18.54 -12.68
CA ASN A 100 -2.58 -17.56 -13.77
C ASN A 100 -2.77 -16.13 -13.25
N VAL A 101 -2.72 -15.14 -14.17
CA VAL A 101 -2.87 -13.70 -13.86
C VAL A 101 -4.23 -13.41 -13.23
N LEU A 102 -5.32 -13.88 -13.85
CA LEU A 102 -6.67 -13.61 -13.36
C LEU A 102 -6.87 -14.15 -11.94
N ASP A 103 -6.46 -15.39 -11.69
CA ASP A 103 -6.58 -16.01 -10.37
C ASP A 103 -5.74 -15.28 -9.31
N ASN A 104 -4.53 -14.82 -9.67
CA ASN A 104 -3.71 -14.00 -8.78
C ASN A 104 -4.44 -12.73 -8.32
N ILE A 105 -5.20 -12.10 -9.22
CA ILE A 105 -5.93 -10.87 -8.91
C ILE A 105 -7.18 -11.17 -8.08
N LEU A 106 -7.88 -12.26 -8.38
CA LEU A 106 -9.14 -12.61 -7.73
C LEU A 106 -8.99 -13.26 -6.36
N ILE A 107 -7.83 -13.90 -6.06
CA ILE A 107 -7.64 -14.68 -4.84
C ILE A 107 -7.98 -13.92 -3.53
N PRO A 108 -7.67 -12.63 -3.35
CA PRO A 108 -8.05 -11.93 -2.12
C PRO A 108 -9.57 -11.74 -1.97
N LEU A 109 -10.32 -11.72 -3.07
CA LEU A 109 -11.78 -11.62 -3.04
C LEU A 109 -12.42 -12.91 -2.49
N ALA A 110 -11.77 -14.06 -2.68
CA ALA A 110 -12.23 -15.33 -2.13
C ALA A 110 -12.31 -15.28 -0.59
N PHE A 111 -11.35 -14.61 0.06
CA PHE A 111 -11.33 -14.43 1.52
C PHE A 111 -12.43 -13.49 2.03
N LYS A 112 -13.02 -12.69 1.17
CA LYS A 112 -14.17 -11.82 1.49
C LYS A 112 -15.51 -12.41 1.05
N HIS A 113 -15.53 -13.60 0.46
CA HIS A 113 -16.73 -14.20 -0.17
C HIS A 113 -17.42 -13.26 -1.16
N LYS A 114 -16.64 -12.50 -1.93
CA LYS A 114 -17.11 -11.43 -2.83
C LYS A 114 -16.75 -11.65 -4.31
N ILE A 115 -16.50 -12.89 -4.72
CA ILE A 115 -16.31 -13.18 -6.14
C ILE A 115 -17.69 -13.25 -6.80
N THR A 116 -18.05 -12.22 -7.55
CA THR A 116 -19.26 -12.16 -8.37
C THR A 116 -18.87 -12.06 -9.84
N ASP A 117 -19.78 -12.40 -10.73
CA ASP A 117 -19.55 -12.27 -12.19
C ASP A 117 -19.22 -10.82 -12.56
N GLU A 118 -19.85 -9.84 -11.92
CA GLU A 118 -19.54 -8.41 -12.08
C GLU A 118 -18.08 -8.11 -11.73
N LYS A 119 -17.58 -8.61 -10.59
CA LYS A 119 -16.19 -8.43 -10.16
C LYS A 119 -15.21 -9.12 -11.10
N ILE A 120 -15.55 -10.28 -11.60
CA ILE A 120 -14.73 -10.99 -12.60
C ILE A 120 -14.64 -10.15 -13.88
N ASN A 121 -15.75 -9.63 -14.38
CA ASN A 121 -15.79 -8.83 -15.60
C ASN A 121 -15.02 -7.52 -15.42
N GLN A 122 -15.23 -6.79 -14.32
CA GLN A 122 -14.46 -5.59 -14.00
C GLN A 122 -12.94 -5.86 -13.91
N THR A 123 -12.57 -7.02 -13.33
CA THR A 123 -11.17 -7.42 -13.25
C THR A 123 -10.58 -7.68 -14.63
N LYS A 124 -11.34 -8.33 -15.54
CA LYS A 124 -10.90 -8.56 -16.93
C LYS A 124 -10.71 -7.25 -17.70
N GLU A 125 -11.61 -6.29 -17.55
CA GLU A 125 -11.49 -4.95 -18.13
C GLU A 125 -10.22 -4.25 -17.64
N ASN A 126 -9.97 -4.29 -16.33
CA ASN A 126 -8.76 -3.70 -15.76
C ASN A 126 -7.48 -4.40 -16.25
N ILE A 127 -7.49 -5.74 -16.41
CA ILE A 127 -6.38 -6.49 -16.99
C ILE A 127 -6.09 -6.00 -18.43
N GLU A 128 -7.13 -5.74 -19.21
CA GLU A 128 -7.00 -5.22 -20.57
C GLU A 128 -6.44 -3.79 -20.57
N LEU A 129 -6.93 -2.90 -19.71
CA LEU A 129 -6.42 -1.53 -19.54
C LEU A 129 -4.92 -1.49 -19.17
N PHE A 130 -4.44 -2.46 -18.39
CA PHE A 130 -3.03 -2.59 -18.04
C PHE A 130 -2.18 -3.33 -19.08
N GLY A 131 -2.75 -3.65 -20.26
CA GLY A 131 -2.04 -4.30 -21.37
C GLY A 131 -1.69 -5.77 -21.10
N LEU A 132 -2.47 -6.46 -20.28
CA LEU A 132 -2.24 -7.87 -19.91
C LEU A 132 -3.30 -8.84 -20.48
N LYS A 133 -4.14 -8.39 -21.44
CA LYS A 133 -5.25 -9.19 -22.00
C LYS A 133 -4.80 -10.56 -22.47
N ASP A 134 -3.76 -10.62 -23.29
CA ASP A 134 -3.25 -11.87 -23.89
C ASP A 134 -2.54 -12.78 -22.87
N LYS A 135 -2.25 -12.25 -21.68
CA LYS A 135 -1.56 -12.94 -20.59
C LYS A 135 -2.50 -13.34 -19.43
N MET A 136 -3.78 -13.02 -19.56
CA MET A 136 -4.78 -13.23 -18.49
C MET A 136 -4.79 -14.66 -17.94
N HIS A 137 -4.64 -15.65 -18.80
CA HIS A 137 -4.64 -17.07 -18.43
C HIS A 137 -3.23 -17.68 -18.37
N LEU A 138 -2.19 -16.87 -18.58
CA LEU A 138 -0.81 -17.31 -18.46
C LEU A 138 -0.42 -17.44 -16.98
N LYS A 139 0.37 -18.46 -16.62
CA LYS A 139 0.92 -18.58 -15.27
C LYS A 139 1.83 -17.40 -14.98
N ALA A 140 1.73 -16.85 -13.77
CA ALA A 140 2.48 -15.67 -13.37
C ALA A 140 4.01 -15.88 -13.37
N ALA A 141 4.49 -17.12 -13.29
CA ALA A 141 5.90 -17.46 -13.45
C ALA A 141 6.51 -17.05 -14.81
N HIS A 142 5.67 -16.83 -15.84
CA HIS A 142 6.13 -16.45 -17.19
C HIS A 142 6.07 -14.94 -17.44
N LEU A 143 5.73 -14.13 -16.43
CA LEU A 143 5.66 -12.68 -16.55
C LEU A 143 7.02 -12.03 -16.32
N SER A 144 7.26 -10.90 -16.97
CA SER A 144 8.35 -9.99 -16.61
C SER A 144 8.10 -9.30 -15.27
N GLY A 145 9.12 -8.68 -14.68
CA GLY A 145 9.01 -7.96 -13.40
C GLY A 145 7.94 -6.86 -13.44
N GLY A 146 7.93 -6.04 -14.52
CA GLY A 146 6.91 -5.00 -14.70
C GLY A 146 5.50 -5.55 -14.82
N GLU A 147 5.31 -6.68 -15.53
CA GLU A 147 3.99 -7.33 -15.62
C GLU A 147 3.56 -7.92 -14.27
N MET A 148 4.48 -8.49 -13.51
CA MET A 148 4.20 -8.92 -12.15
C MET A 148 3.76 -7.74 -11.27
N LYS A 149 4.39 -6.57 -11.42
CA LYS A 149 3.99 -5.34 -10.71
C LYS A 149 2.57 -4.92 -11.09
N LYS A 150 2.23 -4.93 -12.39
CA LYS A 150 0.87 -4.66 -12.87
C LYS A 150 -0.16 -5.62 -12.25
N VAL A 151 0.14 -6.91 -12.17
CA VAL A 151 -0.74 -7.91 -11.52
C VAL A 151 -0.92 -7.63 -10.03
N ALA A 152 0.16 -7.29 -9.31
CA ALA A 152 0.08 -6.95 -7.89
C ALA A 152 -0.76 -5.68 -7.62
N ILE A 153 -0.64 -4.67 -8.50
CA ILE A 153 -1.47 -3.46 -8.48
C ILE A 153 -2.94 -3.82 -8.71
N LEU A 154 -3.24 -4.54 -9.78
CA LEU A 154 -4.60 -4.97 -10.11
C LEU A 154 -5.25 -5.76 -8.99
N ARG A 155 -4.51 -6.63 -8.31
CA ARG A 155 -4.97 -7.37 -7.12
C ARG A 155 -5.36 -6.43 -5.98
N ALA A 156 -4.53 -5.42 -5.71
CA ALA A 156 -4.81 -4.44 -4.68
C ALA A 156 -6.06 -3.62 -4.98
N LEU A 157 -6.25 -3.22 -6.25
CA LEU A 157 -7.41 -2.46 -6.72
C LEU A 157 -8.70 -3.31 -6.69
N ALA A 158 -8.63 -4.57 -7.15
CA ALA A 158 -9.77 -5.49 -7.17
C ALA A 158 -10.34 -5.75 -5.78
N TYR A 159 -9.47 -5.78 -4.77
CA TYR A 159 -9.86 -6.07 -3.37
C TYR A 159 -10.87 -5.07 -2.81
N GLY A 160 -10.76 -3.80 -3.17
CA GLY A 160 -11.61 -2.71 -2.70
C GLY A 160 -11.49 -2.53 -1.18
N CYS A 161 -10.77 -1.50 -0.77
CA CYS A 161 -10.43 -1.24 0.62
C CYS A 161 -10.86 0.17 1.05
N LYS A 162 -10.87 0.43 2.37
CA LYS A 162 -11.05 1.77 2.90
C LYS A 162 -9.75 2.58 2.90
N CYS A 163 -8.61 1.88 2.94
CA CYS A 163 -7.29 2.49 2.91
C CYS A 163 -6.34 1.68 2.03
N LEU A 164 -5.76 2.31 1.03
CA LEU A 164 -4.75 1.75 0.16
C LEU A 164 -3.35 2.18 0.62
N ILE A 165 -2.52 1.20 0.90
CA ILE A 165 -1.11 1.36 1.27
C ILE A 165 -0.26 1.08 0.03
N ALA A 166 0.54 2.04 -0.41
CA ALA A 166 1.32 1.92 -1.64
C ALA A 166 2.79 2.27 -1.42
N ASP A 167 3.66 1.28 -1.47
CA ASP A 167 5.11 1.45 -1.36
C ASP A 167 5.74 1.41 -2.75
N GLU A 168 6.24 2.56 -3.23
CA GLU A 168 6.80 2.76 -4.57
C GLU A 168 5.93 2.15 -5.68
N PRO A 169 4.64 2.55 -5.79
CA PRO A 169 3.70 1.86 -6.66
C PRO A 169 4.02 2.02 -8.15
N THR A 170 4.76 3.06 -8.53
CA THR A 170 5.10 3.38 -9.92
C THR A 170 6.50 2.90 -10.32
N SER A 171 7.28 2.32 -9.40
CA SER A 171 8.58 1.74 -9.75
C SER A 171 8.42 0.61 -10.76
N ASP A 172 9.32 0.52 -11.72
CA ASP A 172 9.36 -0.52 -12.76
C ASP A 172 8.15 -0.51 -13.73
N LEU A 173 7.34 0.58 -13.75
CA LEU A 173 6.27 0.80 -14.71
C LEU A 173 6.72 1.73 -15.84
N ASP A 174 6.16 1.48 -17.02
CA ASP A 174 6.26 2.42 -18.13
C ASP A 174 5.46 3.71 -17.88
N PRO A 175 5.77 4.83 -18.57
CA PRO A 175 5.10 6.12 -18.33
C PRO A 175 3.58 6.09 -18.50
N GLU A 176 3.07 5.34 -19.48
CA GLU A 176 1.63 5.22 -19.74
C GLU A 176 0.92 4.51 -18.59
N THR A 177 1.47 3.36 -18.17
CA THR A 177 0.94 2.62 -17.01
C THR A 177 1.05 3.44 -15.71
N THR A 178 2.13 4.23 -15.55
CA THR A 178 2.29 5.14 -14.40
C THR A 178 1.17 6.18 -14.37
N THR A 179 0.90 6.84 -15.50
CA THR A 179 -0.18 7.83 -15.62
C THR A 179 -1.54 7.20 -15.32
N LEU A 180 -1.85 6.06 -15.95
CA LEU A 180 -3.08 5.32 -15.70
C LEU A 180 -3.27 4.96 -14.22
N LEU A 181 -2.22 4.46 -13.57
CA LEU A 181 -2.28 4.13 -12.15
C LEU A 181 -2.60 5.36 -11.30
N MET A 182 -1.93 6.50 -11.54
CA MET A 182 -2.16 7.72 -10.77
C MET A 182 -3.57 8.29 -10.98
N GLU A 183 -4.14 8.19 -12.18
CA GLU A 183 -5.54 8.55 -12.46
C GLU A 183 -6.51 7.65 -11.69
N ILE A 184 -6.27 6.34 -11.67
CA ILE A 184 -7.08 5.39 -10.90
C ILE A 184 -7.00 5.69 -9.41
N LEU A 185 -5.80 5.92 -8.86
CA LEU A 185 -5.63 6.27 -7.45
C LEU A 185 -6.35 7.57 -7.09
N THR A 186 -6.24 8.59 -7.94
CA THR A 186 -6.94 9.86 -7.77
C THR A 186 -8.47 9.66 -7.78
N THR A 187 -8.96 8.84 -8.70
CA THR A 187 -10.40 8.51 -8.80
C THR A 187 -10.89 7.80 -7.54
N LEU A 188 -10.15 6.80 -7.06
CA LEU A 188 -10.48 6.08 -5.81
C LEU A 188 -10.47 7.01 -4.60
N ASN A 189 -9.51 7.94 -4.53
CA ASN A 189 -9.45 8.92 -3.46
C ASN A 189 -10.65 9.86 -3.50
N ASN A 190 -11.05 10.35 -4.67
CA ASN A 190 -12.25 11.17 -4.86
C ASN A 190 -13.55 10.44 -4.48
N GLN A 191 -13.55 9.10 -4.51
CA GLN A 191 -14.63 8.23 -4.04
C GLN A 191 -14.56 7.94 -2.54
N GLY A 192 -13.62 8.54 -1.80
CA GLY A 192 -13.49 8.44 -0.35
C GLY A 192 -12.50 7.37 0.14
N THR A 193 -11.75 6.71 -0.73
CA THR A 193 -10.66 5.81 -0.32
C THR A 193 -9.49 6.62 0.22
N THR A 194 -9.03 6.31 1.41
CA THR A 194 -7.78 6.86 1.96
C THR A 194 -6.59 6.24 1.24
N ILE A 195 -5.63 7.05 0.81
CA ILE A 195 -4.41 6.57 0.15
C ILE A 195 -3.18 7.05 0.90
N ILE A 196 -2.30 6.12 1.24
CA ILE A 196 -1.03 6.41 1.88
C ILE A 196 0.07 5.82 1.01
N MET A 197 0.86 6.70 0.41
CA MET A 197 1.86 6.33 -0.59
C MET A 197 3.26 6.72 -0.13
N VAL A 198 4.23 5.89 -0.46
CA VAL A 198 5.66 6.22 -0.39
C VAL A 198 6.21 6.29 -1.79
N THR A 199 6.96 7.32 -2.09
CA THR A 199 7.69 7.45 -3.36
C THR A 199 8.92 8.34 -3.20
N HIS A 200 9.94 8.12 -4.04
CA HIS A 200 11.08 9.02 -4.18
C HIS A 200 10.87 10.08 -5.27
N SER A 201 9.81 9.95 -6.07
CA SER A 201 9.47 10.87 -7.15
C SER A 201 8.57 12.01 -6.63
N HIS A 202 9.07 13.25 -6.66
CA HIS A 202 8.28 14.42 -6.29
C HIS A 202 7.07 14.64 -7.21
N ASN A 203 7.20 14.29 -8.51
CA ASN A 203 6.09 14.40 -9.46
C ASN A 203 4.94 13.46 -9.10
N ILE A 204 5.26 12.22 -8.71
CA ILE A 204 4.26 11.26 -8.25
C ILE A 204 3.67 11.69 -6.91
N ALA A 205 4.50 12.16 -5.98
CA ALA A 205 4.04 12.66 -4.68
C ALA A 205 3.09 13.85 -4.81
N ALA A 206 3.24 14.69 -5.83
CA ALA A 206 2.41 15.87 -6.06
C ALA A 206 0.92 15.56 -6.31
N HIS A 207 0.56 14.33 -6.68
CA HIS A 207 -0.83 13.86 -6.76
C HIS A 207 -1.50 13.77 -5.37
N ALA A 208 -0.71 13.62 -4.31
CA ALA A 208 -1.24 13.59 -2.95
C ALA A 208 -1.66 14.99 -2.48
N LYS A 209 -2.64 15.02 -1.58
CA LYS A 209 -3.13 16.25 -0.94
C LYS A 209 -2.14 16.77 0.10
N ASN A 210 -1.52 15.85 0.84
CA ASN A 210 -0.48 16.15 1.83
C ASN A 210 0.79 15.39 1.47
N VAL A 211 1.93 16.09 1.46
CA VAL A 211 3.23 15.50 1.17
C VAL A 211 4.16 15.74 2.34
N TYR A 212 4.63 14.68 2.96
CA TYR A 212 5.55 14.73 4.10
C TYR A 212 6.94 14.27 3.70
N GLU A 213 7.95 15.06 4.07
CA GLU A 213 9.34 14.66 3.90
C GLU A 213 9.85 13.93 5.13
N MET A 214 10.47 12.77 4.91
CA MET A 214 11.10 11.97 5.95
C MET A 214 12.62 11.95 5.81
N SER A 215 13.32 12.15 6.93
CA SER A 215 14.77 11.96 7.06
C SER A 215 15.08 11.32 8.40
N ASP A 216 16.01 10.38 8.42
CA ASP A 216 16.57 9.74 9.63
C ASP A 216 15.51 9.23 10.63
N GLY A 217 14.43 8.67 10.08
CA GLY A 217 13.32 8.12 10.85
C GLY A 217 12.32 9.13 11.39
N LYS A 218 12.36 10.40 10.94
CA LYS A 218 11.45 11.46 11.38
C LYS A 218 10.73 12.09 10.21
N ILE A 219 9.53 12.60 10.44
CA ILE A 219 8.87 13.56 9.55
C ILE A 219 9.51 14.92 9.85
N VAL A 220 10.21 15.50 8.85
CA VAL A 220 10.95 16.75 9.04
C VAL A 220 10.15 17.98 8.61
N ARG A 221 9.25 17.84 7.63
CA ARG A 221 8.33 18.91 7.20
C ARG A 221 7.16 18.39 6.39
N CYS A 222 6.11 19.19 6.35
CA CYS A 222 5.02 19.07 5.39
C CYS A 222 5.34 19.98 4.20
N LEU A 223 5.34 19.43 2.99
CA LEU A 223 5.66 20.15 1.75
C LEU A 223 4.41 20.72 1.08
N LYS A 224 3.23 20.09 1.36
CA LYS A 224 1.94 20.46 0.80
C LYS A 224 0.84 20.05 1.76
#